data_5366427adb944379378163f11f7149f4
#
_entry.id   5366427adb944379378163f11f7149f4
#
_cell.length_a   1.000
_cell.length_b   1.000
_cell.length_c   1.000
_cell.angle_alpha   90.00
_cell.angle_beta   90.00
_cell.angle_gamma   90.00
#
_symmetry.space_group_name_H-M   'P 1'
#
loop_
_entity.id
_entity.type
_entity.pdbx_description
1 polymer ?
#
loop_
_entity_poly.entity_id
_entity_poly.type
_entity_poly.pdbx_seq_one_letter_code
_entity_poly.pdbx_strand_id
1 'polypeptide(L)'
;MVQFTLPKNSKINKGLVYKKKHNNQISINLKVYRWDPEENNNPRIDSYEIDKSSCGPMVLDALIKIKNEIDSTLTFRRSCREGVCGSCAMNIDGVNTLACIKPISEVKGDIKVYPLPHMKVIKDLVPDLSKAYKQLASIKPWIQRKNKDKN
;
A
#
# COMPACT_ATOMS: atom_id res chain seq x y z
N MET A 1 39.73 9.84 5.07
CA MET A 1 38.96 8.93 4.18
C MET A 1 37.48 9.35 4.28
N VAL A 2 36.86 9.72 3.18
CA VAL A 2 35.43 10.04 3.19
C VAL A 2 34.67 8.72 3.27
N GLN A 3 33.90 8.53 4.34
CA GLN A 3 33.09 7.32 4.53
C GLN A 3 31.71 7.56 3.90
N PHE A 4 31.42 6.88 2.80
CA PHE A 4 30.11 6.93 2.18
C PHE A 4 29.13 6.12 3.02
N THR A 5 28.14 6.79 3.61
CA THR A 5 27.04 6.15 4.32
C THR A 5 25.77 6.25 3.46
N LEU A 6 24.98 5.16 3.40
CA LEU A 6 23.69 5.20 2.73
C LEU A 6 22.76 6.16 3.47
N PRO A 7 21.92 6.92 2.73
CA PRO A 7 20.89 7.76 3.35
C PRO A 7 19.97 6.94 4.26
N LYS A 8 19.41 7.56 5.30
CA LYS A 8 18.36 6.95 6.11
C LYS A 8 17.21 6.53 5.18
N ASN A 9 16.54 5.42 5.49
CA ASN A 9 15.44 4.83 4.71
C ASN A 9 15.83 4.28 3.33
N SER A 10 17.12 4.19 2.99
CA SER A 10 17.58 3.59 1.74
C SER A 10 17.66 2.06 1.76
N LYS A 11 17.51 1.46 2.93
CA LYS A 11 17.60 0.00 3.13
C LYS A 11 16.30 -0.52 3.78
N ILE A 12 15.73 -1.55 3.17
CA ILE A 12 14.56 -2.24 3.73
C ILE A 12 15.06 -3.39 4.62
N ASN A 13 14.63 -3.39 5.88
CA ASN A 13 14.97 -4.42 6.85
C ASN A 13 13.96 -5.56 6.84
N LYS A 14 14.37 -6.72 7.33
CA LYS A 14 13.45 -7.81 7.64
C LYS A 14 12.60 -7.39 8.85
N GLY A 15 11.29 -7.50 8.71
CA GLY A 15 10.33 -7.12 9.74
C GLY A 15 9.82 -8.29 10.57
N LEU A 16 8.65 -8.09 11.16
CA LEU A 16 7.97 -9.05 12.02
C LEU A 16 7.28 -10.15 11.18
N VAL A 17 7.11 -11.33 11.78
CA VAL A 17 6.41 -12.46 11.15
C VAL A 17 5.23 -12.84 12.04
N TYR A 18 4.04 -12.58 11.57
CA TYR A 18 2.78 -12.91 12.24
C TYR A 18 2.26 -14.25 11.68
N LYS A 19 2.44 -15.31 12.47
CA LYS A 19 1.91 -16.64 12.13
C LYS A 19 0.73 -16.96 13.04
N LYS A 20 -0.37 -17.39 12.45
CA LYS A 20 -1.50 -17.96 13.20
C LYS A 20 -1.41 -19.49 13.08
N LYS A 21 -1.56 -20.22 14.19
CA LYS A 21 -1.68 -21.70 14.13
C LYS A 21 -3.01 -22.03 13.46
N HIS A 22 -2.96 -22.48 12.22
CA HIS A 22 -4.14 -22.94 11.48
C HIS A 22 -4.12 -24.47 11.42
N ASN A 23 -5.23 -25.09 11.81
CA ASN A 23 -5.45 -26.50 11.59
C ASN A 23 -5.84 -26.73 10.12
N ASN A 24 -4.92 -27.23 9.29
CA ASN A 24 -5.14 -27.74 7.92
C ASN A 24 -5.91 -26.85 6.94
N GLN A 25 -5.79 -25.51 7.02
CA GLN A 25 -6.44 -24.59 6.09
C GLN A 25 -5.44 -23.99 5.10
N ILE A 26 -5.90 -23.66 3.89
CA ILE A 26 -5.09 -23.00 2.89
C ILE A 26 -4.75 -21.60 3.38
N SER A 27 -3.48 -21.36 3.71
CA SER A 27 -2.99 -20.05 4.13
C SER A 27 -2.47 -19.25 2.95
N ILE A 28 -2.59 -17.94 3.05
CA ILE A 28 -1.95 -16.95 2.16
C ILE A 28 -1.01 -16.08 2.99
N ASN A 29 0.14 -15.75 2.42
CA ASN A 29 1.14 -14.93 3.09
C ASN A 29 1.24 -13.58 2.38
N LEU A 30 1.03 -12.48 3.14
CA LEU A 30 1.24 -11.12 2.67
C LEU A 30 2.54 -10.58 3.25
N LYS A 31 3.39 -10.07 2.37
CA LYS A 31 4.60 -9.31 2.71
C LYS A 31 4.32 -7.84 2.49
N VAL A 32 4.16 -7.09 3.58
CA VAL A 32 3.70 -5.72 3.56
C VAL A 32 4.82 -4.78 3.99
N TYR A 33 5.05 -3.74 3.18
CA TYR A 33 5.95 -2.65 3.54
C TYR A 33 5.40 -1.88 4.73
N ARG A 34 6.27 -1.67 5.74
CA ARG A 34 5.98 -0.94 6.96
C ARG A 34 7.02 0.14 7.20
N TRP A 35 6.55 1.33 7.47
CA TRP A 35 7.39 2.46 7.86
C TRP A 35 6.58 3.48 8.64
N ASP A 36 7.16 3.94 9.76
CA ASP A 36 6.58 4.97 10.60
C ASP A 36 7.54 6.17 10.65
N PRO A 37 7.08 7.40 10.35
CA PRO A 37 7.92 8.58 10.41
C PRO A 37 8.36 8.94 11.84
N GLU A 38 7.62 8.52 12.86
CA GLU A 38 7.93 8.76 14.26
C GLU A 38 9.04 7.84 14.79
N GLU A 39 9.17 6.67 14.17
CA GLU A 39 10.26 5.74 14.43
C GLU A 39 11.48 6.14 13.57
N ASN A 40 12.62 6.43 14.21
CA ASN A 40 13.84 6.79 13.49
C ASN A 40 14.54 5.56 12.87
N ASN A 41 13.76 4.63 12.33
CA ASN A 41 14.19 3.35 11.77
C ASN A 41 14.03 3.29 10.26
N ASN A 42 14.82 2.43 9.62
CA ASN A 42 14.61 2.08 8.22
C ASN A 42 13.28 1.32 8.04
N PRO A 43 12.65 1.44 6.85
CA PRO A 43 11.47 0.66 6.54
C PRO A 43 11.76 -0.85 6.64
N ARG A 44 10.72 -1.63 6.92
CA ARG A 44 10.79 -3.08 7.04
C ARG A 44 9.68 -3.76 6.24
N ILE A 45 9.81 -5.08 6.02
CA ILE A 45 8.76 -5.91 5.43
C ILE A 45 8.24 -6.85 6.52
N ASP A 46 7.00 -6.65 6.93
CA ASP A 46 6.30 -7.55 7.83
C ASP A 46 5.57 -8.64 7.03
N SER A 47 5.56 -9.85 7.56
CA SER A 47 4.91 -11.01 6.92
C SER A 47 3.70 -11.44 7.75
N TYR A 48 2.53 -11.50 7.09
CA TYR A 48 1.26 -11.86 7.72
C TYR A 48 0.71 -13.11 7.07
N GLU A 49 0.60 -14.18 7.85
CA GLU A 49 -0.06 -15.41 7.43
C GLU A 49 -1.54 -15.35 7.82
N ILE A 50 -2.42 -15.40 6.83
CA ILE A 50 -3.87 -15.35 7.01
C ILE A 50 -4.56 -16.56 6.39
N ASP A 51 -5.67 -16.97 7.00
CA ASP A 51 -6.51 -18.03 6.47
C ASP A 51 -7.33 -17.52 5.29
N LYS A 52 -7.18 -18.20 4.14
CA LYS A 52 -7.89 -17.87 2.90
C LYS A 52 -9.41 -18.10 3.04
N SER A 53 -9.84 -19.09 3.82
CA SER A 53 -11.25 -19.44 3.94
C SER A 53 -12.08 -18.37 4.65
N SER A 54 -11.44 -17.61 5.54
CA SER A 54 -12.05 -16.53 6.34
C SER A 54 -11.71 -15.13 5.81
N CYS A 55 -11.15 -15.04 4.59
CA CYS A 55 -10.77 -13.79 3.95
C CYS A 55 -11.59 -13.59 2.67
N GLY A 56 -11.99 -12.36 2.38
CA GLY A 56 -12.57 -12.01 1.10
C GLY A 56 -11.59 -12.19 -0.08
N PRO A 57 -12.07 -12.15 -1.33
CA PRO A 57 -11.30 -12.55 -2.50
C PRO A 57 -10.24 -11.54 -2.94
N MET A 58 -10.32 -10.27 -2.48
CA MET A 58 -9.45 -9.19 -2.93
C MET A 58 -8.29 -8.92 -1.97
N VAL A 59 -7.20 -8.39 -2.48
CA VAL A 59 -6.03 -8.00 -1.65
C VAL A 59 -6.43 -6.97 -0.59
N LEU A 60 -7.38 -6.07 -0.88
CA LEU A 60 -7.89 -5.12 0.10
C LEU A 60 -8.58 -5.82 1.28
N ASP A 61 -9.30 -6.91 1.05
CA ASP A 61 -9.96 -7.67 2.11
C ASP A 61 -8.93 -8.28 3.07
N ALA A 62 -7.82 -8.79 2.50
CA ALA A 62 -6.71 -9.29 3.29
C ALA A 62 -6.05 -8.19 4.16
N LEU A 63 -5.83 -7.00 3.59
CA LEU A 63 -5.29 -5.86 4.35
C LEU A 63 -6.25 -5.40 5.47
N ILE A 64 -7.55 -5.39 5.20
CA ILE A 64 -8.58 -5.07 6.23
C ILE A 64 -8.56 -6.11 7.35
N LYS A 65 -8.48 -7.40 6.98
CA LYS A 65 -8.40 -8.49 7.96
C LYS A 65 -7.14 -8.37 8.84
N ILE A 66 -5.98 -8.11 8.23
CA ILE A 66 -4.74 -7.85 8.98
C ILE A 66 -4.95 -6.72 9.98
N LYS A 67 -5.46 -5.57 9.51
CA LYS A 67 -5.66 -4.41 10.38
C LYS A 67 -6.63 -4.66 11.53
N ASN A 68 -7.69 -5.43 11.31
CA ASN A 68 -8.72 -5.65 12.32
C ASN A 68 -8.36 -6.74 13.30
N GLU A 69 -7.65 -7.79 12.89
CA GLU A 69 -7.46 -9.01 13.69
C GLU A 69 -6.03 -9.26 14.13
N ILE A 70 -5.02 -8.69 13.42
CA ILE A 70 -3.61 -9.04 13.64
C ILE A 70 -2.80 -7.83 14.07
N ASP A 71 -2.87 -6.74 13.29
CA ASP A 71 -2.04 -5.55 13.49
C ASP A 71 -2.81 -4.27 13.16
N SER A 72 -3.39 -3.67 14.17
CA SER A 72 -4.20 -2.44 14.07
C SER A 72 -3.38 -1.22 13.62
N THR A 73 -2.05 -1.27 13.73
CA THR A 73 -1.16 -0.16 13.37
C THR A 73 -0.96 -0.02 11.86
N LEU A 74 -1.27 -1.07 11.06
CA LEU A 74 -1.14 -1.05 9.60
C LEU A 74 -1.95 0.08 8.98
N THR A 75 -1.30 0.95 8.21
CA THR A 75 -1.92 2.16 7.64
C THR A 75 -2.02 2.09 6.13
N PHE A 76 -3.23 2.26 5.60
CA PHE A 76 -3.54 2.33 4.17
C PHE A 76 -4.82 3.13 3.92
N ARG A 77 -4.98 3.62 2.67
CA ARG A 77 -6.21 4.32 2.26
C ARG A 77 -7.20 3.35 1.62
N ARG A 78 -8.47 3.56 1.87
CA ARG A 78 -9.58 2.87 1.21
C ARG A 78 -10.83 3.74 1.20
N SER A 79 -11.73 3.52 0.24
CA SER A 79 -13.05 4.18 0.19
C SER A 79 -14.08 3.31 -0.54
N CYS A 80 -14.28 3.47 -1.85
CA CYS A 80 -15.39 2.86 -2.60
C CYS A 80 -15.40 1.33 -2.63
N ARG A 81 -14.25 0.65 -2.63
CA ARG A 81 -14.07 -0.81 -2.71
C ARG A 81 -14.50 -1.44 -4.04
N GLU A 82 -14.72 -0.64 -5.08
CA GLU A 82 -15.25 -1.05 -6.40
C GLU A 82 -14.44 -0.47 -7.58
N GLY A 83 -13.20 -0.04 -7.33
CA GLY A 83 -12.28 0.40 -8.38
C GLY A 83 -12.49 1.83 -8.90
N VAL A 84 -13.35 2.65 -8.29
CA VAL A 84 -13.72 3.99 -8.79
C VAL A 84 -12.86 5.10 -8.20
N CYS A 85 -12.65 5.12 -6.87
CA CYS A 85 -12.08 6.28 -6.18
C CYS A 85 -10.56 6.38 -6.24
N GLY A 86 -9.83 5.31 -6.59
CA GLY A 86 -8.36 5.28 -6.62
C GLY A 86 -7.67 5.26 -5.26
N SER A 87 -8.40 5.39 -4.14
CA SER A 87 -7.81 5.55 -2.80
C SER A 87 -6.90 4.40 -2.38
N CYS A 88 -7.22 3.17 -2.76
CA CYS A 88 -6.46 1.97 -2.43
C CYS A 88 -5.37 1.63 -3.48
N ALA A 89 -4.92 2.62 -4.25
CA ALA A 89 -3.83 2.42 -5.20
C ALA A 89 -2.52 2.14 -4.46
N MET A 90 -1.86 1.04 -4.83
CA MET A 90 -0.59 0.62 -4.27
C MET A 90 0.14 -0.29 -5.26
N ASN A 91 1.38 -0.63 -4.98
CA ASN A 91 2.12 -1.59 -5.78
C ASN A 91 1.92 -3.01 -5.21
N ILE A 92 1.33 -3.89 -6.00
CA ILE A 92 1.09 -5.28 -5.64
C ILE A 92 1.86 -6.16 -6.60
N ASP A 93 2.82 -6.93 -6.11
CA ASP A 93 3.71 -7.80 -6.90
C ASP A 93 4.38 -7.09 -8.09
N GLY A 94 4.85 -5.86 -7.87
CA GLY A 94 5.52 -5.06 -8.90
C GLY A 94 4.57 -4.30 -9.84
N VAL A 95 3.26 -4.50 -9.74
CA VAL A 95 2.25 -3.82 -10.57
C VAL A 95 1.51 -2.76 -9.76
N ASN A 96 1.45 -1.53 -10.28
CA ASN A 96 0.62 -0.48 -9.68
C ASN A 96 -0.85 -0.74 -10.00
N THR A 97 -1.64 -1.04 -9.00
CA THR A 97 -3.05 -1.41 -9.14
C THR A 97 -3.87 -1.01 -7.92
N LEU A 98 -5.18 -1.21 -7.98
CA LEU A 98 -6.10 -0.96 -6.88
C LEU A 98 -6.31 -2.25 -6.07
N ALA A 99 -6.03 -2.20 -4.78
CA ALA A 99 -6.14 -3.39 -3.91
C ALA A 99 -7.59 -3.94 -3.83
N CYS A 100 -8.60 -3.09 -4.06
CA CYS A 100 -10.02 -3.50 -4.02
C CYS A 100 -10.50 -4.31 -5.23
N ILE A 101 -9.74 -4.30 -6.34
CA ILE A 101 -10.08 -5.06 -7.55
C ILE A 101 -8.98 -6.05 -7.95
N LYS A 102 -7.90 -6.16 -7.16
CA LYS A 102 -6.85 -7.17 -7.39
C LYS A 102 -7.19 -8.45 -6.66
N PRO A 103 -7.56 -9.55 -7.38
CA PRO A 103 -7.87 -10.82 -6.75
C PRO A 103 -6.63 -11.47 -6.14
N ILE A 104 -6.81 -12.05 -4.96
CA ILE A 104 -5.75 -12.85 -4.29
C ILE A 104 -5.35 -14.06 -5.13
N SER A 105 -6.30 -14.65 -5.87
CA SER A 105 -6.08 -15.84 -6.69
C SER A 105 -5.17 -15.62 -7.91
N GLU A 106 -5.02 -14.38 -8.36
CA GLU A 106 -4.12 -14.03 -9.46
C GLU A 106 -2.64 -13.96 -9.05
N VAL A 107 -2.38 -13.89 -7.75
CA VAL A 107 -1.02 -13.79 -7.23
C VAL A 107 -0.48 -15.20 -6.95
N LYS A 108 0.69 -15.51 -7.52
CA LYS A 108 1.37 -16.79 -7.28
C LYS A 108 2.36 -16.65 -6.12
N GLY A 109 2.13 -17.40 -5.05
CA GLY A 109 3.00 -17.40 -3.86
C GLY A 109 2.69 -16.25 -2.90
N ASP A 110 3.72 -15.64 -2.32
CA ASP A 110 3.58 -14.55 -1.35
C ASP A 110 3.13 -13.26 -2.04
N ILE A 111 2.10 -12.62 -1.52
CA ILE A 111 1.60 -11.33 -2.02
C ILE A 111 2.46 -10.21 -1.46
N LYS A 112 3.21 -9.52 -2.31
CA LYS A 112 4.06 -8.40 -1.92
C LYS A 112 3.33 -7.09 -2.11
N VAL A 113 3.19 -6.30 -1.04
CA VAL A 113 2.46 -5.04 -1.04
C VAL A 113 3.36 -3.90 -0.61
N TYR A 114 3.48 -2.90 -1.49
CA TYR A 114 4.29 -1.70 -1.29
C TYR A 114 3.47 -0.43 -1.55
N PRO A 115 3.86 0.73 -1.03
CA PRO A 115 3.28 2.00 -1.45
C PRO A 115 3.55 2.26 -2.94
N LEU A 116 2.81 3.18 -3.55
CA LEU A 116 3.08 3.62 -4.92
C LEU A 116 4.53 4.12 -5.04
N PRO A 117 5.29 3.68 -6.08
CA PRO A 117 6.67 4.07 -6.26
C PRO A 117 6.82 5.55 -6.62
N HIS A 118 8.03 6.10 -6.41
CA HIS A 118 8.41 7.47 -6.74
C HIS A 118 7.63 8.56 -6.01
N MET A 119 6.94 8.21 -4.93
CA MET A 119 6.24 9.13 -4.03
C MET A 119 6.82 9.03 -2.62
N LYS A 120 6.87 10.15 -1.91
CA LYS A 120 7.25 10.16 -0.49
C LYS A 120 6.21 9.35 0.29
N VAL A 121 6.66 8.44 1.14
CA VAL A 121 5.77 7.70 2.03
C VAL A 121 5.44 8.58 3.24
N ILE A 122 4.17 8.67 3.60
CA ILE A 122 3.70 9.34 4.82
C ILE A 122 3.76 8.34 5.98
N LYS A 123 3.18 7.16 5.79
CA LYS A 123 3.23 6.03 6.72
C LYS A 123 2.81 4.75 6.00
N ASP A 124 3.53 3.66 6.19
CA ASP A 124 3.27 2.34 5.61
C ASP A 124 2.93 2.39 4.11
N LEU A 125 1.69 2.09 3.72
CA LEU A 125 1.20 2.06 2.34
C LEU A 125 0.61 3.40 1.87
N VAL A 126 0.74 4.47 2.67
CA VAL A 126 0.17 5.80 2.37
C VAL A 126 1.21 6.71 1.73
N PRO A 127 1.15 6.96 0.40
CA PRO A 127 2.03 7.90 -0.27
C PRO A 127 1.53 9.34 -0.16
N ASP A 128 2.45 10.30 -0.26
CA ASP A 128 2.15 11.73 -0.45
C ASP A 128 1.82 12.01 -1.92
N LEU A 129 0.58 12.37 -2.19
CA LEU A 129 0.07 12.66 -3.52
C LEU A 129 0.24 14.12 -3.96
N SER A 130 0.83 14.98 -3.12
CA SER A 130 0.95 16.43 -3.39
C SER A 130 1.63 16.74 -4.72
N LYS A 131 2.69 15.98 -5.07
CA LYS A 131 3.40 16.14 -6.34
C LYS A 131 2.49 15.78 -7.53
N ALA A 132 1.73 14.70 -7.44
CA ALA A 132 0.82 14.27 -8.50
C ALA A 132 -0.29 15.30 -8.72
N TYR A 133 -0.88 15.84 -7.65
CA TYR A 133 -1.88 16.91 -7.76
C TYR A 133 -1.32 18.21 -8.33
N LYS A 134 -0.08 18.58 -8.00
CA LYS A 134 0.59 19.74 -8.63
C LYS A 134 0.76 19.55 -10.13
N GLN A 135 1.18 18.34 -10.56
CA GLN A 135 1.31 18.01 -11.97
C GLN A 135 -0.06 18.04 -12.68
N LEU A 136 -1.10 17.46 -12.07
CA LEU A 136 -2.46 17.52 -12.60
C LEU A 136 -2.95 18.96 -12.76
N ALA A 137 -2.72 19.80 -11.76
CA ALA A 137 -3.12 21.21 -11.82
C ALA A 137 -2.37 21.99 -12.90
N SER A 138 -1.11 21.65 -13.20
CA SER A 138 -0.32 22.35 -14.23
C SER A 138 -0.86 22.15 -15.65
N ILE A 139 -1.43 21.00 -15.95
CA ILE A 139 -2.01 20.69 -17.27
C ILE A 139 -3.49 21.10 -17.41
N LYS A 140 -4.12 21.55 -16.29
CA LYS A 140 -5.52 22.02 -16.26
C LYS A 140 -6.48 21.14 -17.08
N PRO A 141 -6.67 19.84 -16.74
CA PRO A 141 -7.40 18.87 -17.59
C PRO A 141 -8.91 19.09 -17.61
N TRP A 142 -9.44 19.99 -16.79
CA TRP A 142 -10.86 20.34 -16.75
C TRP A 142 -11.25 21.28 -17.89
N ILE A 143 -12.53 21.34 -18.21
CA ILE A 143 -13.10 22.23 -19.25
C ILE A 143 -12.82 23.69 -18.87
N GLN A 144 -12.21 24.43 -19.80
CA GLN A 144 -11.90 25.84 -19.62
C GLN A 144 -12.76 26.68 -20.58
N ARG A 145 -13.48 27.69 -20.06
CA ARG A 145 -14.19 28.67 -20.89
C ARG A 145 -13.22 29.75 -21.39
N LYS A 146 -13.32 30.10 -22.69
CA LYS A 146 -12.56 31.20 -23.28
C LYS A 146 -13.02 32.58 -22.77
N ASN A 147 -14.32 32.74 -22.50
CA ASN A 147 -14.91 33.99 -21.98
C ASN A 147 -15.37 33.74 -20.53
N LYS A 148 -14.84 34.53 -19.60
CA LYS A 148 -15.48 34.72 -18.31
C LYS A 148 -16.64 35.67 -18.56
N ASP A 149 -17.87 35.17 -18.71
CA ASP A 149 -19.04 36.03 -18.65
C ASP A 149 -18.98 36.74 -17.30
N LYS A 150 -18.82 38.08 -17.36
CA LYS A 150 -18.96 38.94 -16.19
C LYS A 150 -20.44 38.91 -15.81
N ASN A 151 -20.78 38.18 -14.76
CA ASN A 151 -21.99 38.46 -13.96
C ASN A 151 -21.59 39.36 -12.83
#